data_7b9ea4702ce2b25ac98e35d20c256b6b
#
_entry.id   7b9ea4702ce2b25ac98e35d20c256b6b
#
_cell.length_a   1.000
_cell.length_b   1.000
_cell.length_c   1.000
_cell.angle_alpha   90.00
_cell.angle_beta   90.00
_cell.angle_gamma   90.00
#
_symmetry.space_group_name_H-M   'P 1'
#
loop_
_entity.id
_entity.type
_entity.pdbx_description
1 polymer ?
#
loop_
_entity_poly.entity_id
_entity_poly.type
_entity_poly.pdbx_seq_one_letter_code
_entity_poly.pdbx_strand_id
1 'polypeptide(L)'
;MNLNKNSWLLIIINTIHTIINLFYSTFLVAYFLNITNNNIIPASIFYIFTYLLLMGGFTLIGPLVKNGKKLFLYRLSFFINAILLLLIISLKENIIDHIWILGLILGLEKMLYWFPQNLLISQFANGNQIIKYTGYSYVFSGVTKIIMPIILGYLITLNSFTNTAIIVLILTIIQLFLSFLLNETLSKTKKFNIKALWILATCREKIKNSLK
;
A
#
# COMPACT_ATOMS: atom_id res chain seq x y z
N MET A 1 -23.76 16.51 1.13
CA MET A 1 -22.34 16.89 0.93
C MET A 1 -21.63 15.76 0.20
N ASN A 2 -21.16 15.96 -1.01
CA ASN A 2 -20.51 14.92 -1.82
C ASN A 2 -19.00 14.88 -1.53
N LEU A 3 -18.36 13.71 -1.75
CA LEU A 3 -16.91 13.61 -1.69
C LEU A 3 -16.28 14.50 -2.78
N ASN A 4 -15.12 15.10 -2.47
CA ASN A 4 -14.38 15.90 -3.44
C ASN A 4 -13.68 15.00 -4.49
N LYS A 5 -13.25 15.59 -5.61
CA LYS A 5 -12.59 14.89 -6.71
C LYS A 5 -11.34 14.10 -6.24
N ASN A 6 -10.51 14.68 -5.37
CA ASN A 6 -9.30 14.03 -4.87
C ASN A 6 -9.62 12.81 -4.00
N SER A 7 -10.71 12.86 -3.21
CA SER A 7 -11.16 11.70 -2.41
C SER A 7 -11.61 10.54 -3.30
N TRP A 8 -12.36 10.81 -4.37
CA TRP A 8 -12.75 9.78 -5.32
C TRP A 8 -11.57 9.18 -6.08
N LEU A 9 -10.63 10.03 -6.53
CA LEU A 9 -9.39 9.55 -7.15
C LEU A 9 -8.60 8.65 -6.21
N LEU A 10 -8.51 9.02 -4.93
CA LEU A 10 -7.79 8.22 -3.95
C LEU A 10 -8.48 6.87 -3.70
N ILE A 11 -9.83 6.80 -3.70
CA ILE A 11 -10.57 5.53 -3.62
C ILE A 11 -10.26 4.64 -4.82
N ILE A 12 -10.26 5.19 -6.04
CA ILE A 12 -9.96 4.44 -7.27
C ILE A 12 -8.53 3.89 -7.22
N ILE A 13 -7.55 4.73 -6.88
CA ILE A 13 -6.15 4.32 -6.74
C ILE A 13 -5.99 3.22 -5.70
N ASN A 14 -6.66 3.33 -4.54
CA ASN A 14 -6.64 2.31 -3.50
C ASN A 14 -7.29 1.00 -3.95
N THR A 15 -8.34 1.06 -4.75
CA THR A 15 -8.99 -0.13 -5.30
C THR A 15 -8.05 -0.87 -6.25
N ILE A 16 -7.36 -0.15 -7.15
CA ILE A 16 -6.33 -0.75 -8.01
C ILE A 16 -5.20 -1.35 -7.17
N HIS A 17 -4.75 -0.64 -6.14
CA HIS A 17 -3.71 -1.15 -5.24
C HIS A 17 -4.15 -2.43 -4.52
N THR A 18 -5.43 -2.57 -4.19
CA THR A 18 -5.98 -3.80 -3.61
C THR A 18 -5.85 -4.98 -4.57
N ILE A 19 -6.07 -4.79 -5.89
CA ILE A 19 -5.86 -5.82 -6.92
C ILE A 19 -4.40 -6.27 -6.95
N ILE A 20 -3.48 -5.32 -6.98
CA ILE A 20 -2.04 -5.57 -7.01
C ILE A 20 -1.58 -6.33 -5.76
N ASN A 21 -2.07 -5.92 -4.57
CA ASN A 21 -1.77 -6.62 -3.33
C ASN A 21 -2.30 -8.05 -3.30
N LEU A 22 -3.48 -8.30 -3.88
CA LEU A 22 -4.02 -9.67 -4.03
C LEU A 22 -3.14 -10.54 -4.93
N PHE A 23 -2.59 -9.97 -6.00
CA PHE A 23 -1.63 -10.67 -6.84
C PHE A 23 -0.41 -11.13 -6.03
N TYR A 24 0.20 -10.26 -5.23
CA TYR A 24 1.34 -10.62 -4.40
C TYR A 24 0.98 -11.61 -3.28
N SER A 25 -0.12 -11.38 -2.58
CA SER A 25 -0.45 -12.19 -1.40
C SER A 25 -0.97 -13.58 -1.72
N THR A 26 -1.53 -13.79 -2.88
CA THR A 26 -2.15 -15.05 -3.26
C THR A 26 -1.38 -15.73 -4.40
N PHE A 27 -1.24 -15.06 -5.52
CA PHE A 27 -0.75 -15.69 -6.75
C PHE A 27 0.77 -15.77 -6.81
N LEU A 28 1.49 -14.77 -6.31
CA LEU A 28 2.96 -14.86 -6.23
C LEU A 28 3.40 -15.94 -5.23
N VAL A 29 2.67 -16.10 -4.12
CA VAL A 29 2.92 -17.19 -3.16
C VAL A 29 2.64 -18.54 -3.79
N ALA A 30 1.51 -18.68 -4.48
CA ALA A 30 1.19 -19.91 -5.20
C ALA A 30 2.24 -20.24 -6.28
N TYR A 31 2.79 -19.23 -6.95
CA TYR A 31 3.88 -19.38 -7.92
C TYR A 31 5.17 -19.87 -7.25
N PHE A 32 5.55 -19.32 -6.09
CA PHE A 32 6.69 -19.83 -5.33
C PHE A 32 6.51 -21.29 -4.93
N LEU A 33 5.34 -21.67 -4.42
CA LEU A 33 5.05 -23.05 -4.04
C LEU A 33 5.12 -24.01 -5.25
N ASN A 34 4.63 -23.57 -6.41
CA ASN A 34 4.67 -24.36 -7.62
C ASN A 34 6.12 -24.65 -8.09
N ILE A 35 6.99 -23.62 -8.11
CA ILE A 35 8.39 -23.76 -8.54
C ILE A 35 9.21 -24.61 -7.54
N THR A 36 8.87 -24.56 -6.25
CA THR A 36 9.65 -25.19 -5.18
C THR A 36 9.07 -26.51 -4.69
N ASN A 37 8.19 -27.14 -5.48
CA ASN A 37 7.53 -28.41 -5.12
C ASN A 37 6.84 -28.35 -3.74
N ASN A 38 6.03 -27.30 -3.52
CA ASN A 38 5.30 -27.02 -2.28
C ASN A 38 6.18 -26.70 -1.04
N ASN A 39 7.43 -26.27 -1.24
CA ASN A 39 8.24 -25.77 -0.15
C ASN A 39 7.81 -24.35 0.24
N ILE A 40 7.35 -24.17 1.48
CA ILE A 40 6.88 -22.87 2.00
C ILE A 40 8.01 -21.90 2.42
N ILE A 41 9.24 -22.40 2.57
CA ILE A 41 10.37 -21.60 3.06
C ILE A 41 10.62 -20.35 2.23
N PRO A 42 10.66 -20.40 0.89
CA PRO A 42 10.84 -19.21 0.06
C PRO A 42 9.77 -18.14 0.28
N ALA A 43 8.50 -18.53 0.34
CA ALA A 43 7.40 -17.60 0.62
C ALA A 43 7.55 -16.95 2.01
N SER A 44 7.98 -17.72 3.00
CA SER A 44 8.23 -17.22 4.36
C SER A 44 9.37 -16.20 4.39
N ILE A 45 10.49 -16.49 3.71
CA ILE A 45 11.63 -15.56 3.57
C ILE A 45 11.18 -14.26 2.93
N PHE A 46 10.42 -14.32 1.83
CA PHE A 46 9.88 -13.16 1.15
C PHE A 46 9.10 -12.25 2.10
N TYR A 47 8.19 -12.80 2.91
CA TYR A 47 7.41 -12.01 3.85
C TYR A 47 8.20 -11.52 5.05
N ILE A 48 9.15 -12.30 5.56
CA ILE A 48 10.05 -11.85 6.64
C ILE A 48 10.75 -10.57 6.23
N PHE A 49 11.39 -10.54 5.06
CA PHE A 49 12.09 -9.35 4.56
C PHE A 49 11.14 -8.20 4.24
N THR A 50 9.94 -8.49 3.71
CA THR A 50 8.89 -7.50 3.46
C THR A 50 8.49 -6.79 4.76
N TYR A 51 8.15 -7.52 5.81
CA TYR A 51 7.68 -6.94 7.07
C TYR A 51 8.81 -6.35 7.90
N LEU A 52 10.02 -6.90 7.83
CA LEU A 52 11.19 -6.34 8.50
C LEU A 52 11.46 -4.91 8.02
N LEU A 53 11.46 -4.70 6.69
CA LEU A 53 11.65 -3.36 6.12
C LEU A 53 10.44 -2.46 6.40
N LEU A 54 9.23 -2.98 6.33
CA LEU A 54 8.02 -2.21 6.63
C LEU A 54 8.06 -1.68 8.07
N MET A 55 8.39 -2.51 9.07
CA MET A 55 8.46 -2.12 10.48
C MET A 55 9.56 -1.09 10.74
N GLY A 56 10.78 -1.35 10.26
CA GLY A 56 11.91 -0.42 10.41
C GLY A 56 11.70 0.90 9.66
N GLY A 57 11.06 0.83 8.52
CA GLY A 57 10.87 1.95 7.62
C GLY A 57 9.90 3.02 8.10
N PHE A 58 8.90 2.67 8.93
CA PHE A 58 7.98 3.66 9.48
C PHE A 58 8.68 4.74 10.31
N THR A 59 9.76 4.41 10.99
CA THR A 59 10.56 5.38 11.76
C THR A 59 11.33 6.34 10.85
N LEU A 60 11.77 5.86 9.69
CA LEU A 60 12.56 6.64 8.73
C LEU A 60 11.71 7.57 7.87
N ILE A 61 10.48 7.16 7.55
CA ILE A 61 9.62 7.91 6.63
C ILE A 61 8.98 9.15 7.27
N GLY A 62 8.76 9.12 8.59
CA GLY A 62 8.10 10.21 9.33
C GLY A 62 8.72 11.60 9.08
N PRO A 63 10.04 11.79 9.17
CA PRO A 63 10.71 13.05 8.88
C PRO A 63 10.55 13.49 7.42
N LEU A 64 10.60 12.57 6.46
CA LEU A 64 10.48 12.85 5.02
C LEU A 64 9.10 13.40 4.66
N VAL A 65 8.07 12.86 5.28
CA VAL A 65 6.68 13.29 5.04
C VAL A 65 6.39 14.64 5.68
N LYS A 66 7.00 14.94 6.83
CA LYS A 66 6.92 16.25 7.49
C LYS A 66 7.35 17.40 6.58
N ASN A 67 8.26 17.16 5.67
CA ASN A 67 8.80 18.14 4.72
C ASN A 67 7.88 18.38 3.50
N GLY A 68 6.61 17.98 3.54
CA GLY A 68 5.65 18.22 2.45
C GLY A 68 5.77 17.26 1.25
N LYS A 69 6.61 16.22 1.32
CA LYS A 69 6.90 15.30 0.21
C LYS A 69 5.93 14.10 0.12
N LYS A 70 4.75 14.16 0.77
CA LYS A 70 3.83 13.01 0.85
C LYS A 70 3.34 12.51 -0.52
N LEU A 71 2.95 13.41 -1.44
CA LEU A 71 2.55 13.01 -2.80
C LEU A 71 3.71 12.43 -3.61
N PHE A 72 4.90 12.98 -3.43
CA PHE A 72 6.10 12.44 -4.08
C PHE A 72 6.39 11.02 -3.60
N LEU A 73 6.38 10.76 -2.29
CA LEU A 73 6.62 9.45 -1.72
C LEU A 73 5.53 8.44 -2.12
N TYR A 74 4.27 8.90 -2.18
CA TYR A 74 3.15 8.10 -2.66
C TYR A 74 3.31 7.68 -4.12
N ARG A 75 3.75 8.59 -5.01
CA ARG A 75 4.06 8.28 -6.42
C ARG A 75 5.28 7.38 -6.56
N LEU A 76 6.29 7.61 -5.72
CA LEU A 76 7.49 6.78 -5.70
C LEU A 76 7.18 5.31 -5.36
N SER A 77 6.17 5.04 -4.49
CA SER A 77 5.75 3.67 -4.19
C SER A 77 5.28 2.93 -5.45
N PHE A 78 4.51 3.57 -6.33
CA PHE A 78 4.04 2.94 -7.58
C PHE A 78 5.17 2.69 -8.58
N PHE A 79 6.14 3.60 -8.61
CA PHE A 79 7.34 3.40 -9.44
C PHE A 79 8.16 2.20 -8.96
N ILE A 80 8.37 2.06 -7.64
CA ILE A 80 9.06 0.91 -7.05
C ILE A 80 8.25 -0.37 -7.29
N ASN A 81 6.92 -0.31 -7.21
CA ASN A 81 6.05 -1.43 -7.50
C ASN A 81 6.18 -1.90 -8.97
N ALA A 82 6.27 -0.96 -9.91
CA ALA A 82 6.52 -1.30 -11.31
C ALA A 82 7.89 -1.98 -11.52
N ILE A 83 8.94 -1.50 -10.85
CA ILE A 83 10.26 -2.16 -10.87
C ILE A 83 10.17 -3.58 -10.30
N LEU A 84 9.47 -3.78 -9.19
CA LEU A 84 9.29 -5.11 -8.59
C LEU A 84 8.61 -6.07 -9.58
N LEU A 85 7.55 -5.64 -10.25
CA LEU A 85 6.85 -6.46 -11.24
C LEU A 85 7.73 -6.78 -12.45
N LEU A 86 8.52 -5.81 -12.92
CA LEU A 86 9.49 -6.05 -14.00
C LEU A 86 10.54 -7.08 -13.59
N LEU A 87 11.03 -7.04 -12.35
CA LEU A 87 11.96 -8.05 -11.84
C LEU A 87 11.30 -9.43 -11.76
N ILE A 88 10.06 -9.52 -11.26
CA ILE A 88 9.31 -10.79 -11.21
C ILE A 88 9.13 -11.37 -12.61
N ILE A 89 8.79 -10.54 -13.60
CA ILE A 89 8.60 -10.97 -14.99
C ILE A 89 9.92 -11.44 -15.63
N SER A 90 11.03 -10.75 -15.34
CA SER A 90 12.34 -11.04 -15.94
C SER A 90 13.03 -12.25 -15.32
N LEU A 91 12.90 -12.45 -14.01
CA LEU A 91 13.57 -13.53 -13.29
C LEU A 91 12.94 -14.91 -13.53
N LYS A 92 11.63 -14.96 -13.82
CA LYS A 92 10.90 -16.23 -14.04
C LYS A 92 11.22 -17.27 -12.95
N GLU A 93 11.76 -18.43 -13.33
CA GLU A 93 12.10 -19.52 -12.40
C GLU A 93 13.27 -19.18 -11.46
N ASN A 94 14.20 -18.30 -11.89
CA ASN A 94 15.33 -17.85 -11.06
C ASN A 94 14.92 -16.88 -9.95
N ILE A 95 13.61 -16.61 -9.81
CA ILE A 95 13.06 -15.71 -8.80
C ILE A 95 13.40 -16.15 -7.37
N ILE A 96 13.59 -17.46 -7.15
CA ILE A 96 13.88 -18.05 -5.86
C ILE A 96 15.24 -17.59 -5.31
N ASP A 97 16.25 -17.44 -6.15
CA ASP A 97 17.60 -17.01 -5.74
C ASP A 97 17.63 -15.56 -5.25
N HIS A 98 16.64 -14.76 -5.66
CA HIS A 98 16.56 -13.32 -5.38
C HIS A 98 15.40 -12.96 -4.44
N ILE A 99 14.79 -13.96 -3.78
CA ILE A 99 13.53 -13.80 -3.06
C ILE A 99 13.60 -12.78 -1.92
N TRP A 100 14.73 -12.70 -1.21
CA TRP A 100 14.97 -11.75 -0.13
C TRP A 100 15.03 -10.29 -0.63
N ILE A 101 15.65 -10.07 -1.81
CA ILE A 101 15.69 -8.73 -2.47
C ILE A 101 14.27 -8.31 -2.86
N LEU A 102 13.50 -9.21 -3.46
CA LEU A 102 12.12 -8.93 -3.85
C LEU A 102 11.25 -8.61 -2.63
N GLY A 103 11.46 -9.32 -1.52
CA GLY A 103 10.80 -9.03 -0.24
C GLY A 103 11.14 -7.63 0.28
N LEU A 104 12.41 -7.22 0.23
CA LEU A 104 12.83 -5.88 0.61
C LEU A 104 12.20 -4.81 -0.29
N ILE A 105 12.17 -5.01 -1.60
CA ILE A 105 11.56 -4.04 -2.53
C ILE A 105 10.06 -3.91 -2.27
N LEU A 106 9.34 -5.01 -2.02
CA LEU A 106 7.94 -4.96 -1.65
C LEU A 106 7.72 -4.27 -0.30
N GLY A 107 8.59 -4.51 0.68
CA GLY A 107 8.54 -3.83 1.97
C GLY A 107 8.74 -2.32 1.85
N LEU A 108 9.68 -1.90 1.00
CA LEU A 108 9.92 -0.49 0.68
C LEU A 108 8.70 0.15 -0.01
N GLU A 109 8.10 -0.54 -0.98
CA GLU A 109 6.87 -0.11 -1.65
C GLU A 109 5.75 0.11 -0.62
N LYS A 110 5.47 -0.89 0.22
CA LYS A 110 4.40 -0.83 1.24
C LYS A 110 4.61 0.31 2.23
N MET A 111 5.84 0.54 2.67
CA MET A 111 6.20 1.64 3.55
C MET A 111 5.90 3.00 2.90
N LEU A 112 6.33 3.19 1.64
CA LEU A 112 6.14 4.41 0.87
C LEU A 112 4.68 4.63 0.46
N TYR A 113 3.88 3.57 0.41
CA TYR A 113 2.45 3.63 0.10
C TYR A 113 1.61 3.97 1.34
N TRP A 114 1.65 3.13 2.38
CA TRP A 114 0.70 3.19 3.50
C TRP A 114 0.80 4.47 4.32
N PHE A 115 2.00 4.94 4.60
CA PHE A 115 2.16 6.12 5.45
C PHE A 115 1.68 7.41 4.75
N PRO A 116 2.14 7.75 3.53
CA PRO A 116 1.63 8.91 2.81
C PRO A 116 0.14 8.83 2.49
N GLN A 117 -0.38 7.64 2.17
CA GLN A 117 -1.80 7.41 1.90
C GLN A 117 -2.68 7.84 3.07
N ASN A 118 -2.37 7.40 4.30
CA ASN A 118 -3.15 7.77 5.49
C ASN A 118 -3.19 9.28 5.70
N LEU A 119 -2.09 9.97 5.41
CA LEU A 119 -2.03 11.44 5.49
C LEU A 119 -2.82 12.12 4.37
N LEU A 120 -2.81 11.56 3.16
CA LEU A 120 -3.64 12.06 2.05
C LEU A 120 -5.13 11.88 2.34
N ILE A 121 -5.54 10.75 2.94
CA ILE A 121 -6.92 10.53 3.40
C ILE A 121 -7.33 11.62 4.38
N SER A 122 -6.52 11.88 5.40
CA SER A 122 -6.82 12.91 6.41
C SER A 122 -6.84 14.33 5.84
N GLN A 123 -6.13 14.56 4.74
CA GLN A 123 -6.11 15.87 4.05
C GLN A 123 -7.32 16.05 3.14
N PHE A 124 -7.70 15.03 2.36
CA PHE A 124 -8.75 15.14 1.35
C PHE A 124 -10.15 14.87 1.90
N ALA A 125 -10.26 14.10 2.99
CA ALA A 125 -11.52 13.76 3.64
C ALA A 125 -11.56 14.32 5.05
N ASN A 126 -12.10 15.54 5.24
CA ASN A 126 -12.19 16.20 6.54
C ASN A 126 -13.56 16.03 7.18
N GLY A 127 -13.61 15.88 8.50
CA GLY A 127 -14.85 15.80 9.28
C GLY A 127 -15.76 14.66 8.81
N ASN A 128 -17.03 14.95 8.52
CA ASN A 128 -18.02 13.96 8.08
C ASN A 128 -17.69 13.29 6.73
N GLN A 129 -16.79 13.86 5.94
CA GLN A 129 -16.35 13.24 4.68
C GLN A 129 -15.47 12.01 4.90
N ILE A 130 -14.75 11.93 6.04
CA ILE A 130 -13.90 10.78 6.37
C ILE A 130 -14.72 9.50 6.54
N ILE A 131 -15.91 9.61 7.15
CA ILE A 131 -16.81 8.47 7.34
C ILE A 131 -17.29 7.95 5.98
N LYS A 132 -17.70 8.86 5.09
CA LYS A 132 -18.14 8.49 3.73
C LYS A 132 -16.99 7.90 2.89
N TYR A 133 -15.80 8.53 2.94
CA TYR A 133 -14.61 8.02 2.28
C TYR A 133 -14.29 6.58 2.72
N THR A 134 -14.26 6.37 4.04
CA THR A 134 -13.97 5.07 4.62
C THR A 134 -15.02 4.04 4.21
N GLY A 135 -16.31 4.39 4.29
CA GLY A 135 -17.40 3.51 3.86
C GLY A 135 -17.28 3.09 2.39
N TYR A 136 -17.12 4.03 1.46
CA TYR A 136 -16.93 3.71 0.05
C TYR A 136 -15.63 2.91 -0.20
N SER A 137 -14.53 3.29 0.44
CA SER A 137 -13.26 2.59 0.31
C SER A 137 -13.36 1.12 0.74
N TYR A 138 -14.07 0.84 1.85
CA TYR A 138 -14.32 -0.54 2.30
C TYR A 138 -15.22 -1.32 1.34
N VAL A 139 -16.28 -0.71 0.81
CA VAL A 139 -17.16 -1.36 -0.16
C VAL A 139 -16.37 -1.72 -1.43
N PHE A 140 -15.66 -0.77 -2.03
CA PHE A 140 -14.89 -1.02 -3.25
C PHE A 140 -13.78 -2.06 -3.02
N SER A 141 -13.00 -1.95 -1.94
CA SER A 141 -11.97 -2.92 -1.63
C SER A 141 -12.54 -4.30 -1.27
N GLY A 142 -13.68 -4.36 -0.60
CA GLY A 142 -14.37 -5.61 -0.26
C GLY A 142 -14.85 -6.35 -1.50
N VAL A 143 -15.56 -5.66 -2.39
CA VAL A 143 -16.00 -6.23 -3.69
C VAL A 143 -14.80 -6.71 -4.51
N THR A 144 -13.74 -5.90 -4.57
CA THR A 144 -12.51 -6.26 -5.26
C THR A 144 -11.87 -7.54 -4.70
N LYS A 145 -11.81 -7.69 -3.38
CA LYS A 145 -11.24 -8.87 -2.72
C LYS A 145 -12.04 -10.16 -2.98
N ILE A 146 -13.31 -10.05 -3.29
CA ILE A 146 -14.15 -11.21 -3.63
C ILE A 146 -14.02 -11.57 -5.12
N ILE A 147 -14.10 -10.57 -6.00
CA ILE A 147 -14.18 -10.79 -7.45
C ILE A 147 -12.79 -11.05 -8.07
N MET A 148 -11.77 -10.26 -7.65
CA MET A 148 -10.46 -10.29 -8.31
C MET A 148 -9.68 -11.59 -8.18
N PRO A 149 -9.73 -12.36 -7.07
CA PRO A 149 -9.09 -13.67 -7.03
C PRO A 149 -9.62 -14.63 -8.11
N ILE A 150 -10.91 -14.58 -8.40
CA ILE A 150 -11.54 -15.40 -9.45
C ILE A 150 -11.02 -14.98 -10.82
N ILE A 151 -11.01 -13.67 -11.10
CA ILE A 151 -10.54 -13.14 -12.39
C ILE A 151 -9.03 -13.42 -12.58
N LEU A 152 -8.20 -13.13 -11.58
CA LEU A 152 -6.76 -13.36 -11.67
C LEU A 152 -6.43 -14.85 -11.77
N GLY A 153 -7.13 -15.70 -11.01
CA GLY A 153 -6.98 -17.16 -11.12
C GLY A 153 -7.32 -17.67 -12.52
N TYR A 154 -8.42 -17.20 -13.10
CA TYR A 154 -8.81 -17.54 -14.47
C TYR A 154 -7.78 -17.05 -15.50
N LEU A 155 -7.27 -15.85 -15.35
CA LEU A 155 -6.21 -15.31 -16.23
C LEU A 155 -4.93 -16.14 -16.18
N ILE A 156 -4.53 -16.62 -15.00
CA ILE A 156 -3.33 -17.45 -14.84
C ILE A 156 -3.53 -18.82 -15.51
N THR A 157 -4.72 -19.41 -15.38
CA THR A 157 -5.01 -20.71 -16.03
C THR A 157 -5.05 -20.61 -17.55
N LEU A 158 -5.55 -19.50 -18.11
CA LEU A 158 -5.62 -19.30 -19.55
C LEU A 158 -4.28 -18.88 -20.19
N ASN A 159 -3.54 -18.00 -19.52
CA ASN A 159 -2.46 -17.27 -20.17
C ASN A 159 -1.04 -17.57 -19.61
N SER A 160 -0.88 -17.94 -18.40
CA SER A 160 0.31 -18.11 -17.58
C SER A 160 0.47 -17.04 -16.50
N PHE A 161 1.28 -17.35 -15.49
CA PHE A 161 1.64 -16.41 -14.42
C PHE A 161 2.32 -15.14 -14.98
N THR A 162 3.26 -15.30 -15.93
CA THR A 162 4.01 -14.16 -16.50
C THR A 162 3.09 -13.16 -17.23
N ASN A 163 2.15 -13.65 -18.03
CA ASN A 163 1.21 -12.77 -18.73
C ASN A 163 0.26 -12.06 -17.78
N THR A 164 -0.16 -12.73 -16.69
CA THR A 164 -0.96 -12.10 -15.64
C THR A 164 -0.14 -11.03 -14.90
N ALA A 165 1.14 -11.27 -14.64
CA ALA A 165 2.04 -10.26 -14.05
C ALA A 165 2.19 -9.02 -14.95
N ILE A 166 2.21 -9.18 -16.28
CA ILE A 166 2.20 -8.06 -17.24
C ILE A 166 0.91 -7.23 -17.12
N ILE A 167 -0.25 -7.89 -16.99
CA ILE A 167 -1.52 -7.19 -16.79
C ILE A 167 -1.49 -6.38 -15.48
N VAL A 168 -0.96 -6.96 -14.40
CA VAL A 168 -0.80 -6.25 -13.11
C VAL A 168 0.20 -5.09 -13.22
N LEU A 169 1.25 -5.22 -14.04
CA LEU A 169 2.18 -4.13 -14.35
C LEU A 169 1.47 -2.97 -15.06
N ILE A 170 0.62 -3.26 -16.04
CA ILE A 170 -0.19 -2.24 -16.74
C ILE A 170 -1.10 -1.52 -15.73
N LEU A 171 -1.76 -2.25 -14.83
CA LEU A 171 -2.57 -1.65 -13.76
C LEU A 171 -1.74 -0.75 -12.83
N THR A 172 -0.50 -1.13 -12.52
CA THR A 172 0.43 -0.31 -11.73
C THR A 172 0.81 0.99 -12.46
N ILE A 173 1.03 0.93 -13.76
CA ILE A 173 1.31 2.11 -14.59
C ILE A 173 0.07 3.04 -14.62
N ILE A 174 -1.13 2.48 -14.80
CA ILE A 174 -2.38 3.26 -14.74
C ILE A 174 -2.52 3.92 -13.36
N GLN A 175 -2.23 3.21 -12.28
CA GLN A 175 -2.26 3.73 -10.92
C GLN A 175 -1.26 4.89 -10.73
N LEU A 176 -0.06 4.77 -11.28
CA LEU A 176 0.94 5.84 -11.28
C LEU A 176 0.41 7.09 -12.00
N PHE A 177 -0.16 6.95 -13.21
CA PHE A 177 -0.74 8.06 -13.96
C PHE A 177 -1.90 8.72 -13.19
N LEU A 178 -2.81 7.95 -12.63
CA LEU A 178 -3.90 8.48 -11.81
C LEU A 178 -3.38 9.27 -10.60
N SER A 179 -2.24 8.88 -10.02
CA SER A 179 -1.64 9.60 -8.90
C SER A 179 -1.17 11.01 -9.26
N PHE A 180 -0.83 11.27 -10.53
CA PHE A 180 -0.46 12.61 -10.99
C PHE A 180 -1.66 13.56 -11.07
N LEU A 181 -2.88 13.03 -11.17
CA LEU A 181 -4.11 13.82 -11.15
C LEU A 181 -4.48 14.30 -9.73
N LEU A 182 -3.84 13.74 -8.68
CA LEU A 182 -3.99 14.21 -7.31
C LEU A 182 -3.25 15.54 -7.14
N ASN A 183 -4.00 16.58 -6.77
CA ASN A 183 -3.45 17.90 -6.49
C ASN A 183 -3.33 18.12 -4.99
N GLU A 184 -2.15 18.57 -4.53
CA GLU A 184 -2.02 19.05 -3.15
C GLU A 184 -2.82 20.36 -3.01
N THR A 185 -3.95 20.29 -2.34
CA THR A 185 -4.47 21.50 -1.73
C THR A 185 -3.54 21.85 -0.58
N LEU A 186 -2.91 23.03 -0.65
CA LEU A 186 -2.11 23.58 0.45
C LEU A 186 -3.01 23.83 1.66
N SER A 187 -3.42 22.76 2.32
CA SER A 187 -3.95 22.84 3.67
C SER A 187 -2.78 23.24 4.53
N LYS A 188 -2.84 24.44 5.12
CA LYS A 188 -1.92 24.84 6.20
C LYS A 188 -1.94 23.71 7.22
N THR A 189 -0.96 22.84 7.18
CA THR A 189 -0.78 21.79 8.16
C THR A 189 -0.64 22.51 9.50
N LYS A 190 -1.67 22.44 10.34
CA LYS A 190 -1.53 22.78 11.76
C LYS A 190 -0.33 21.97 12.23
N LYS A 191 0.76 22.66 12.62
CA LYS A 191 1.97 22.01 13.12
C LYS A 191 1.52 21.03 14.20
N PHE A 192 1.69 19.75 13.92
CA PHE A 192 1.35 18.68 14.85
C PHE A 192 2.29 18.83 16.05
N ASN A 193 1.75 19.35 17.15
CA ASN A 193 2.54 19.65 18.33
C ASN A 193 2.59 18.37 19.19
N ILE A 194 3.69 17.60 19.03
CA ILE A 194 3.93 16.38 19.82
C ILE A 194 3.88 16.70 21.32
N LYS A 195 4.29 17.93 21.75
CA LYS A 195 4.16 18.39 23.13
C LYS A 195 2.70 18.42 23.60
N ALA A 196 1.73 18.75 22.73
CA ALA A 196 0.32 18.75 23.07
C ALA A 196 -0.22 17.34 23.35
N LEU A 197 0.25 16.32 22.62
CA LEU A 197 -0.08 14.93 22.90
C LEU A 197 0.51 14.43 24.23
N TRP A 198 1.75 14.82 24.53
CA TRP A 198 2.37 14.49 25.80
C TRP A 198 1.62 15.13 26.98
N ILE A 199 1.20 16.39 26.84
CA ILE A 199 0.40 17.10 27.84
C ILE A 199 -0.96 16.42 28.03
N LEU A 200 -1.62 16.02 26.94
CA LEU A 200 -2.90 15.28 27.01
C LEU A 200 -2.77 13.91 27.67
N ALA A 201 -1.67 13.19 27.39
CA ALA A 201 -1.39 11.90 28.03
C ALA A 201 -1.14 12.06 29.54
N THR A 202 -0.34 13.04 29.94
CA THR A 202 -0.07 13.33 31.37
C THR A 202 -1.28 13.90 32.11
N CYS A 203 -2.11 14.71 31.47
CA CYS A 203 -3.40 15.15 32.06
C CYS A 203 -4.35 13.99 32.28
N ARG A 204 -4.42 13.02 31.38
CA ARG A 204 -5.26 11.83 31.50
C ARG A 204 -4.84 10.94 32.67
N GLU A 205 -3.54 10.80 32.93
CA GLU A 205 -3.03 10.09 34.10
C GLU A 205 -3.35 10.81 35.42
N LYS A 206 -3.22 12.15 35.46
CA LYS A 206 -3.58 12.94 36.64
C LYS A 206 -5.07 12.83 36.99
N ILE A 207 -5.96 12.88 35.99
CA ILE A 207 -7.41 12.71 36.19
C ILE A 207 -7.73 11.30 36.71
N LYS A 208 -7.05 10.26 36.18
CA LYS A 208 -7.24 8.88 36.64
C LYS A 208 -6.77 8.63 38.09
N ASN A 209 -5.74 9.36 38.54
CA ASN A 209 -5.21 9.28 39.89
C ASN A 209 -5.99 10.15 40.92
N SER A 210 -6.76 11.15 40.47
CA SER A 210 -7.63 11.95 41.32
C SER A 210 -9.03 11.36 41.52
N LEU A 211 -9.38 10.32 40.79
CA LEU A 211 -10.66 9.58 40.89
C LEU A 211 -10.53 8.24 41.67
N LYS A 212 -9.37 7.98 42.24
CA LYS A 212 -9.11 6.93 43.23
C LYS A 212 -9.01 7.54 44.64
#